data_f08a458ed8b6c9a325d9fe708650cd8d
#
_entry.id   f08a458ed8b6c9a325d9fe708650cd8d
#
_cell.length_a   1.000
_cell.length_b   1.000
_cell.length_c   1.000
_cell.angle_alpha   90.00
_cell.angle_beta   90.00
_cell.angle_gamma   90.00
#
_symmetry.space_group_name_H-M   'P 1'
#
loop_
_entity.id
_entity.type
_entity.pdbx_description
1 polymer ?
#
loop_
_entity_poly.entity_id
_entity_poly.type
_entity_poly.pdbx_seq_one_letter_code
_entity_poly.pdbx_strand_id
1 'polypeptide(L)'
;MPSFEDLENPDSNLATEIISTDGVTIGKFYNENRTSIKYSDLPKHLVDALIATEDERFYEHSGIDGRGTMRAVLSLGTSGGASTLTQQLAKLLFHGEGSKFFLFRIVQKAKEWIIAIRLERQYTKNEIIAMYLNKADFVNTAVGIRSAAKVYFGKEPRDLSIEEGAMLVGMLKNPSLFNPIRRIEKVKNRRNVVLGQMVKNGFLEESAKQALENKPIVLHFHPESHIDGIGTYFREYLRDFMKNWVKENKKPDGSDYDIYKDGLKIHTTIDSRMQLYAEEAVTDHLQNLQLELDSQHKDSKNAPFVNISKEESDKLLLRAMKASERWRVLKEQDMSDEDIIKTFDVKTKMTVFTWKGDKDTLMTPTDSIRYYKGFLQSGLMAMEPQTGHIKAWVGGINYKYFQYDHVGQGARQ
;
A
#
# COMPACT_ATOMS: atom_id res chain seq x y z
N MET A 1 0.75 6.24 -29.71
CA MET A 1 1.72 5.18 -29.46
C MET A 1 2.83 5.81 -28.66
N PRO A 2 3.35 5.14 -27.64
CA PRO A 2 4.47 5.66 -26.89
C PRO A 2 5.68 5.86 -27.80
N SER A 3 6.45 6.91 -27.52
CA SER A 3 7.69 7.20 -28.23
C SER A 3 8.76 6.14 -27.92
N PHE A 4 9.86 6.10 -28.68
CA PHE A 4 11.00 5.26 -28.32
C PHE A 4 11.59 5.68 -26.96
N GLU A 5 11.58 6.96 -26.67
CA GLU A 5 12.08 7.56 -25.45
C GLU A 5 11.27 7.09 -24.22
N ASP A 6 9.93 6.94 -24.37
CA ASP A 6 9.05 6.37 -23.31
C ASP A 6 9.31 4.87 -23.10
N LEU A 7 9.86 4.17 -24.09
CA LEU A 7 10.24 2.75 -23.98
C LEU A 7 11.63 2.58 -23.37
N GLU A 8 12.56 3.50 -23.67
CA GLU A 8 13.92 3.52 -23.13
C GLU A 8 13.98 3.97 -21.68
N ASN A 9 13.14 4.92 -21.34
CA ASN A 9 12.95 5.40 -19.98
C ASN A 9 11.47 5.22 -19.60
N PRO A 10 11.00 3.99 -19.34
CA PRO A 10 9.68 3.83 -18.74
C PRO A 10 9.71 4.60 -17.42
N ASP A 11 8.89 5.66 -17.32
CA ASP A 11 8.85 6.56 -16.19
C ASP A 11 9.21 5.83 -14.91
N SER A 12 10.48 5.89 -14.53
CA SER A 12 10.91 5.40 -13.23
C SER A 12 10.36 6.42 -12.23
N ASN A 13 9.16 6.17 -11.74
CA ASN A 13 8.59 6.97 -10.65
C ASN A 13 9.56 6.88 -9.49
N LEU A 14 10.50 7.81 -9.43
CA LEU A 14 11.46 7.92 -8.36
C LEU A 14 10.73 8.53 -7.17
N ALA A 15 10.78 7.85 -6.04
CA ALA A 15 10.24 8.38 -4.80
C ALA A 15 10.96 9.70 -4.43
N THR A 16 10.21 10.73 -4.11
CA THR A 16 10.77 11.95 -3.54
C THR A 16 11.21 11.69 -2.10
N GLU A 17 12.44 12.02 -1.78
CA GLU A 17 13.03 11.81 -0.45
C GLU A 17 12.93 13.07 0.41
N ILE A 18 12.53 12.89 1.67
CA ILE A 18 12.52 13.95 2.69
C ILE A 18 13.73 13.74 3.59
N ILE A 19 14.63 14.70 3.58
CA ILE A 19 15.94 14.60 4.19
C ILE A 19 16.05 15.61 5.34
N SER A 20 16.44 15.12 6.52
CA SER A 20 16.73 15.95 7.70
C SER A 20 18.05 16.72 7.57
N THR A 21 18.32 17.66 8.48
CA THR A 21 19.58 18.45 8.50
C THR A 21 20.82 17.58 8.72
N ASP A 22 20.67 16.46 9.41
CA ASP A 22 21.73 15.47 9.67
C ASP A 22 21.84 14.40 8.57
N GLY A 23 21.15 14.60 7.43
CA GLY A 23 21.28 13.74 6.24
C GLY A 23 20.48 12.43 6.28
N VAL A 24 19.63 12.25 7.28
CA VAL A 24 18.80 11.04 7.40
C VAL A 24 17.52 11.21 6.57
N THR A 25 17.16 10.19 5.79
CA THR A 25 15.86 10.15 5.10
C THR A 25 14.77 9.85 6.12
N ILE A 26 13.97 10.87 6.49
CA ILE A 26 12.89 10.75 7.48
C ILE A 26 11.57 10.31 6.86
N GLY A 27 11.46 10.28 5.54
CA GLY A 27 10.30 9.80 4.81
C GLY A 27 10.43 9.93 3.32
N LYS A 28 9.43 9.43 2.61
CA LYS A 28 9.37 9.48 1.14
C LYS A 28 7.95 9.79 0.68
N PHE A 29 7.83 10.58 -0.39
CA PHE A 29 6.58 10.70 -1.14
C PHE A 29 6.67 9.80 -2.37
N TYR A 30 5.76 8.88 -2.50
CA TYR A 30 5.65 7.98 -3.64
C TYR A 30 4.19 7.56 -3.84
N ASN A 31 3.79 7.41 -5.08
CA ASN A 31 2.50 6.77 -5.39
C ASN A 31 2.59 5.25 -5.22
N GLU A 32 3.81 4.73 -5.43
CA GLU A 32 4.11 3.30 -5.37
C GLU A 32 5.54 3.15 -4.85
N ASN A 33 5.73 2.38 -3.78
CA ASN A 33 7.08 2.11 -3.27
C ASN A 33 7.80 1.16 -4.21
N ARG A 34 8.56 1.73 -5.18
CA ARG A 34 9.28 0.99 -6.22
C ARG A 34 10.78 1.02 -5.96
N THR A 35 11.29 0.03 -5.29
CA THR A 35 12.71 -0.27 -5.36
C THR A 35 12.90 -1.32 -6.44
N SER A 36 13.29 -0.88 -7.66
CA SER A 36 13.55 -1.78 -8.78
C SER A 36 14.61 -2.82 -8.41
N ILE A 37 14.36 -4.06 -8.76
CA ILE A 37 15.32 -5.15 -8.62
C ILE A 37 15.79 -5.61 -10.00
N LYS A 38 17.02 -6.12 -10.05
CA LYS A 38 17.56 -6.76 -11.25
C LYS A 38 17.14 -8.22 -11.30
N TYR A 39 17.16 -8.80 -12.49
CA TYR A 39 16.89 -10.22 -12.67
C TYR A 39 17.79 -11.12 -11.80
N SER A 40 19.06 -10.74 -11.63
CA SER A 40 20.01 -11.43 -10.73
C SER A 40 19.59 -11.55 -9.28
N ASP A 41 18.69 -10.68 -8.82
CA ASP A 41 18.21 -10.64 -7.44
C ASP A 41 16.95 -11.49 -7.22
N LEU A 42 16.43 -12.08 -8.32
CA LEU A 42 15.26 -12.95 -8.29
C LEU A 42 15.70 -14.41 -8.07
N PRO A 43 15.10 -15.11 -7.12
CA PRO A 43 15.38 -16.53 -6.94
C PRO A 43 14.80 -17.32 -8.11
N LYS A 44 15.53 -18.37 -8.55
CA LYS A 44 15.14 -19.16 -9.71
C LYS A 44 13.72 -19.72 -9.63
N HIS A 45 13.32 -20.23 -8.48
CA HIS A 45 11.98 -20.82 -8.29
C HIS A 45 10.83 -19.79 -8.44
N LEU A 46 11.06 -18.51 -8.17
CA LEU A 46 10.07 -17.45 -8.39
C LEU A 46 9.89 -17.20 -9.89
N VAL A 47 10.99 -17.18 -10.64
CA VAL A 47 10.97 -17.03 -12.10
C VAL A 47 10.29 -18.26 -12.74
N ASP A 48 10.67 -19.46 -12.30
CA ASP A 48 10.06 -20.72 -12.76
C ASP A 48 8.54 -20.75 -12.49
N ALA A 49 8.10 -20.32 -11.30
CA ALA A 49 6.69 -20.21 -10.96
C ALA A 49 5.94 -19.23 -11.87
N LEU A 50 6.54 -18.07 -12.15
CA LEU A 50 5.96 -17.06 -13.03
C LEU A 50 5.79 -17.60 -14.45
N ILE A 51 6.85 -18.18 -15.02
CA ILE A 51 6.83 -18.73 -16.38
C ILE A 51 5.84 -19.89 -16.48
N ALA A 52 5.90 -20.84 -15.55
CA ALA A 52 4.98 -21.98 -15.55
C ALA A 52 3.50 -21.58 -15.48
N THR A 53 3.20 -20.44 -14.84
CA THR A 53 1.82 -20.03 -14.58
C THR A 53 1.27 -19.06 -15.61
N GLU A 54 2.06 -18.08 -16.01
CA GLU A 54 1.60 -16.96 -16.84
C GLU A 54 1.96 -17.15 -18.32
N ASP A 55 3.12 -17.79 -18.63
CA ASP A 55 3.61 -17.91 -20.00
C ASP A 55 4.59 -19.08 -20.17
N GLU A 56 4.06 -20.32 -20.25
CA GLU A 56 4.88 -21.55 -20.28
C GLU A 56 5.90 -21.62 -21.44
N ARG A 57 5.66 -20.87 -22.52
CA ARG A 57 6.54 -20.78 -23.70
C ARG A 57 7.25 -19.45 -23.84
N PHE A 58 7.41 -18.72 -22.75
CA PHE A 58 7.99 -17.37 -22.76
C PHE A 58 9.31 -17.25 -23.52
N TYR A 59 10.18 -18.25 -23.45
CA TYR A 59 11.47 -18.26 -24.14
C TYR A 59 11.39 -18.69 -25.62
N GLU A 60 10.22 -19.17 -26.09
CA GLU A 60 10.04 -19.71 -27.45
C GLU A 60 9.45 -18.70 -28.45
N HIS A 61 8.90 -17.57 -27.96
CA HIS A 61 8.25 -16.58 -28.79
C HIS A 61 8.86 -15.18 -28.62
N SER A 62 8.55 -14.26 -29.55
CA SER A 62 9.00 -12.85 -29.52
C SER A 62 7.83 -11.89 -29.26
N GLY A 63 7.26 -11.92 -28.08
CA GLY A 63 6.18 -11.03 -27.62
C GLY A 63 4.76 -11.53 -27.90
N ILE A 64 4.56 -12.38 -28.91
CA ILE A 64 3.27 -13.01 -29.19
C ILE A 64 3.46 -14.52 -29.31
N ASP A 65 2.71 -15.28 -28.52
CA ASP A 65 2.60 -16.71 -28.63
C ASP A 65 1.53 -17.08 -29.69
N GLY A 66 1.94 -17.30 -30.89
CA GLY A 66 1.03 -17.66 -32.02
C GLY A 66 0.24 -18.96 -31.77
N ARG A 67 0.90 -19.97 -31.15
CA ARG A 67 0.24 -21.25 -30.82
C ARG A 67 -0.81 -21.08 -29.72
N GLY A 68 -0.49 -20.33 -28.66
CA GLY A 68 -1.41 -20.03 -27.60
C GLY A 68 -2.58 -19.17 -28.06
N THR A 69 -2.32 -18.18 -28.91
CA THR A 69 -3.35 -17.32 -29.50
C THR A 69 -4.31 -18.12 -30.37
N MET A 70 -3.80 -18.99 -31.21
CA MET A 70 -4.62 -19.84 -32.09
C MET A 70 -5.48 -20.83 -31.25
N ARG A 71 -4.91 -21.44 -30.21
CA ARG A 71 -5.63 -22.31 -29.27
C ARG A 71 -6.77 -21.57 -28.61
N ALA A 72 -6.53 -20.32 -28.11
CA ALA A 72 -7.56 -19.53 -27.44
C ALA A 72 -8.69 -19.10 -28.39
N VAL A 73 -8.38 -18.78 -29.64
CA VAL A 73 -9.39 -18.49 -30.69
C VAL A 73 -10.25 -19.70 -30.95
N LEU A 74 -9.62 -20.89 -31.20
CA LEU A 74 -10.32 -22.13 -31.49
C LEU A 74 -11.17 -22.64 -30.34
N SER A 75 -10.75 -22.40 -29.06
CA SER A 75 -11.47 -22.79 -27.87
C SER A 75 -12.48 -21.75 -27.36
N LEU A 76 -12.76 -20.69 -28.12
CA LEU A 76 -13.61 -19.57 -27.70
C LEU A 76 -13.24 -18.99 -26.32
N GLY A 77 -11.96 -19.04 -25.97
CA GLY A 77 -11.44 -18.52 -24.70
C GLY A 77 -11.61 -19.44 -23.48
N THR A 78 -12.13 -20.66 -23.64
CA THR A 78 -12.34 -21.61 -22.52
C THR A 78 -11.05 -22.34 -22.09
N SER A 79 -10.01 -22.38 -22.93
CA SER A 79 -8.78 -23.15 -22.72
C SER A 79 -7.60 -22.31 -22.15
N GLY A 80 -7.86 -21.34 -21.28
CA GLY A 80 -6.83 -20.56 -20.60
C GLY A 80 -6.48 -19.23 -21.30
N GLY A 81 -5.66 -18.41 -20.65
CA GLY A 81 -5.21 -17.09 -21.17
C GLY A 81 -4.22 -17.24 -22.32
N ALA A 82 -4.35 -16.41 -23.36
CA ALA A 82 -3.44 -16.35 -24.52
C ALA A 82 -2.50 -15.14 -24.46
N SER A 83 -2.53 -14.37 -23.40
CA SER A 83 -1.67 -13.18 -23.26
C SER A 83 -0.31 -13.57 -22.71
N THR A 84 0.75 -13.17 -23.41
CA THR A 84 2.13 -13.39 -22.98
C THR A 84 2.53 -12.44 -21.85
N LEU A 85 3.60 -12.76 -21.10
CA LEU A 85 4.20 -11.87 -20.08
C LEU A 85 4.55 -10.50 -20.68
N THR A 86 5.10 -10.47 -21.90
CA THR A 86 5.45 -9.22 -22.56
C THR A 86 4.21 -8.39 -22.92
N GLN A 87 3.09 -9.02 -23.30
CA GLN A 87 1.82 -8.32 -23.51
C GLN A 87 1.23 -7.79 -22.21
N GLN A 88 1.35 -8.55 -21.10
CA GLN A 88 0.95 -8.08 -19.79
C GLN A 88 1.81 -6.88 -19.35
N LEU A 89 3.13 -6.93 -19.56
CA LEU A 89 4.03 -5.80 -19.30
C LEU A 89 3.65 -4.58 -20.16
N ALA A 90 3.38 -4.76 -21.45
CA ALA A 90 2.94 -3.68 -22.34
C ALA A 90 1.66 -3.01 -21.80
N LYS A 91 0.72 -3.79 -21.28
CA LYS A 91 -0.48 -3.28 -20.65
C LYS A 91 -0.17 -2.48 -19.37
N LEU A 92 0.72 -2.97 -18.51
CA LEU A 92 1.12 -2.27 -17.27
C LEU A 92 1.86 -0.95 -17.54
N LEU A 93 2.62 -0.87 -18.62
CA LEU A 93 3.40 0.33 -18.95
C LEU A 93 2.58 1.43 -19.65
N PHE A 94 1.63 1.05 -20.53
CA PHE A 94 1.05 2.00 -21.49
C PHE A 94 -0.47 2.07 -21.52
N HIS A 95 -1.16 1.22 -20.77
CA HIS A 95 -2.62 1.23 -20.75
C HIS A 95 -3.07 1.07 -19.30
N GLY A 96 -3.63 2.12 -18.72
CA GLY A 96 -4.34 2.06 -17.46
C GLY A 96 -5.52 1.07 -17.46
N GLU A 97 -6.64 1.42 -16.91
CA GLU A 97 -7.84 0.56 -16.88
C GLU A 97 -8.37 0.26 -18.30
N GLY A 98 -8.74 -1.00 -18.53
CA GLY A 98 -9.26 -1.46 -19.83
C GLY A 98 -10.62 -0.83 -20.15
N SER A 99 -10.84 -0.48 -21.43
CA SER A 99 -12.13 0.03 -21.90
C SER A 99 -13.25 -1.01 -21.73
N LYS A 100 -14.44 -0.58 -21.35
CA LYS A 100 -15.64 -1.42 -21.28
C LYS A 100 -16.26 -1.76 -22.65
N PHE A 101 -15.93 -0.98 -23.71
CA PHE A 101 -16.47 -1.17 -25.04
C PHE A 101 -15.66 -2.18 -25.85
N PHE A 102 -16.32 -3.16 -26.48
CA PHE A 102 -15.72 -4.27 -27.21
C PHE A 102 -14.77 -3.82 -28.33
N LEU A 103 -15.16 -2.88 -29.17
CA LEU A 103 -14.33 -2.39 -30.29
C LEU A 103 -13.04 -1.73 -29.79
N PHE A 104 -13.13 -0.93 -28.73
CA PHE A 104 -11.94 -0.31 -28.13
C PHE A 104 -11.00 -1.37 -27.52
N ARG A 105 -11.54 -2.48 -26.98
CA ARG A 105 -10.72 -3.60 -26.48
C ARG A 105 -9.91 -4.28 -27.59
N ILE A 106 -10.46 -4.43 -28.79
CA ILE A 106 -9.72 -4.98 -29.94
C ILE A 106 -8.57 -4.06 -30.33
N VAL A 107 -8.82 -2.76 -30.46
CA VAL A 107 -7.79 -1.77 -30.77
C VAL A 107 -6.72 -1.73 -29.68
N GLN A 108 -7.12 -1.79 -28.41
CA GLN A 108 -6.19 -1.86 -27.29
C GLN A 108 -5.32 -3.11 -27.37
N LYS A 109 -5.91 -4.28 -27.68
CA LYS A 109 -5.18 -5.53 -27.81
C LYS A 109 -4.17 -5.50 -28.97
N ALA A 110 -4.54 -4.90 -30.11
CA ALA A 110 -3.62 -4.71 -31.21
C ALA A 110 -2.42 -3.80 -30.84
N LYS A 111 -2.67 -2.73 -30.07
CA LYS A 111 -1.60 -1.88 -29.52
C LYS A 111 -0.68 -2.66 -28.58
N GLU A 112 -1.24 -3.46 -27.66
CA GLU A 112 -0.46 -4.32 -26.75
C GLU A 112 0.48 -5.26 -27.53
N TRP A 113 0.01 -5.86 -28.63
CA TRP A 113 0.84 -6.73 -29.47
C TRP A 113 2.00 -6.00 -30.11
N ILE A 114 1.75 -4.81 -30.69
CA ILE A 114 2.81 -4.00 -31.31
C ILE A 114 3.85 -3.59 -30.26
N ILE A 115 3.42 -3.17 -29.09
CA ILE A 115 4.31 -2.77 -28.00
C ILE A 115 5.10 -3.99 -27.51
N ALA A 116 4.46 -5.15 -27.34
CA ALA A 116 5.13 -6.38 -26.92
C ALA A 116 6.24 -6.79 -27.89
N ILE A 117 6.00 -6.73 -29.20
CA ILE A 117 7.04 -7.02 -30.21
C ILE A 117 8.20 -6.02 -30.13
N ARG A 118 7.92 -4.73 -29.86
CA ARG A 118 8.96 -3.72 -29.70
C ARG A 118 9.79 -3.96 -28.44
N LEU A 119 9.15 -4.27 -27.33
CA LEU A 119 9.85 -4.61 -26.08
C LEU A 119 10.80 -5.80 -26.27
N GLU A 120 10.36 -6.88 -26.93
CA GLU A 120 11.19 -8.05 -27.20
C GLU A 120 12.35 -7.79 -28.16
N ARG A 121 12.28 -6.74 -29.01
CA ARG A 121 13.41 -6.31 -29.84
C ARG A 121 14.45 -5.51 -29.09
N GLN A 122 14.06 -4.84 -28.02
CA GLN A 122 14.88 -3.88 -27.30
C GLN A 122 15.46 -4.47 -26.01
N TYR A 123 14.71 -5.33 -25.34
CA TYR A 123 15.05 -5.91 -24.05
C TYR A 123 15.21 -7.43 -24.13
N THR A 124 16.12 -7.94 -23.34
CA THR A 124 16.28 -9.40 -23.17
C THR A 124 15.10 -9.99 -22.38
N LYS A 125 14.88 -11.29 -22.48
CA LYS A 125 13.87 -12.01 -21.70
C LYS A 125 13.99 -11.77 -20.20
N ASN A 126 15.21 -11.74 -19.68
CA ASN A 126 15.51 -11.52 -18.29
C ASN A 126 15.13 -10.10 -17.83
N GLU A 127 15.42 -9.11 -18.66
CA GLU A 127 14.99 -7.72 -18.39
C GLU A 127 13.47 -7.58 -18.42
N ILE A 128 12.79 -8.23 -19.37
CA ILE A 128 11.33 -8.23 -19.44
C ILE A 128 10.70 -8.84 -18.16
N ILE A 129 11.23 -9.95 -17.65
CA ILE A 129 10.80 -10.55 -16.37
C ILE A 129 11.00 -9.56 -15.21
N ALA A 130 12.18 -8.96 -15.13
CA ALA A 130 12.49 -7.99 -14.07
C ALA A 130 11.55 -6.76 -14.16
N MET A 131 11.35 -6.20 -15.34
CA MET A 131 10.42 -5.07 -15.57
C MET A 131 8.99 -5.45 -15.19
N TYR A 132 8.51 -6.63 -15.57
CA TYR A 132 7.17 -7.09 -15.22
C TYR A 132 6.99 -7.21 -13.71
N LEU A 133 7.90 -7.90 -13.02
CA LEU A 133 7.84 -8.08 -11.58
C LEU A 133 8.03 -6.77 -10.79
N ASN A 134 8.77 -5.80 -11.34
CA ASN A 134 8.89 -4.46 -10.76
C ASN A 134 7.63 -3.61 -10.92
N LYS A 135 6.80 -3.88 -11.93
CA LYS A 135 5.58 -3.09 -12.23
C LYS A 135 4.29 -3.73 -11.73
N ALA A 136 4.31 -5.03 -11.40
CA ALA A 136 3.12 -5.75 -10.96
C ALA A 136 2.60 -5.20 -9.63
N ASP A 137 1.29 -5.00 -9.54
CA ASP A 137 0.59 -4.60 -8.31
C ASP A 137 0.19 -5.85 -7.51
N PHE A 138 0.55 -5.86 -6.23
CA PHE A 138 0.20 -6.93 -5.27
C PHE A 138 -0.79 -6.46 -4.21
N VAL A 139 -1.46 -5.34 -4.43
CA VAL A 139 -2.36 -4.63 -3.49
C VAL A 139 -1.71 -4.29 -2.15
N ASN A 140 -2.47 -3.71 -1.22
CA ASN A 140 -1.97 -3.31 0.10
C ASN A 140 -0.67 -2.47 0.04
N THR A 141 -0.62 -1.51 -0.91
CA THR A 141 0.54 -0.63 -1.20
C THR A 141 1.79 -1.34 -1.72
N ALA A 142 1.72 -2.64 -1.98
CA ALA A 142 2.83 -3.44 -2.48
C ALA A 142 2.89 -3.43 -4.01
N VAL A 143 3.63 -2.49 -4.59
CA VAL A 143 3.92 -2.45 -6.03
C VAL A 143 5.34 -2.91 -6.29
N GLY A 144 5.47 -3.91 -7.16
CA GLY A 144 6.70 -4.63 -7.43
C GLY A 144 6.98 -5.76 -6.43
N ILE A 145 7.69 -6.77 -6.91
CA ILE A 145 7.97 -8.01 -6.18
C ILE A 145 8.78 -7.77 -4.89
N ARG A 146 9.67 -6.77 -4.88
CA ARG A 146 10.46 -6.44 -3.69
C ARG A 146 9.59 -5.87 -2.58
N SER A 147 8.70 -4.94 -2.92
CA SER A 147 7.73 -4.40 -1.98
C SER A 147 6.79 -5.51 -1.49
N ALA A 148 6.30 -6.37 -2.38
CA ALA A 148 5.45 -7.49 -2.01
C ALA A 148 6.14 -8.47 -1.06
N ALA A 149 7.40 -8.83 -1.31
CA ALA A 149 8.18 -9.71 -0.42
C ALA A 149 8.35 -9.10 0.98
N LYS A 150 8.64 -7.81 1.05
CA LYS A 150 8.74 -7.08 2.32
C LYS A 150 7.40 -6.95 3.04
N VAL A 151 6.38 -6.51 2.34
CA VAL A 151 5.04 -6.27 2.90
C VAL A 151 4.42 -7.55 3.45
N TYR A 152 4.51 -8.66 2.72
CA TYR A 152 3.84 -9.90 3.13
C TYR A 152 4.71 -10.82 3.98
N PHE A 153 6.03 -10.79 3.81
CA PHE A 153 6.93 -11.75 4.45
C PHE A 153 8.09 -11.12 5.22
N GLY A 154 8.30 -9.80 5.13
CA GLY A 154 9.44 -9.12 5.77
C GLY A 154 10.80 -9.50 5.18
N LYS A 155 10.84 -9.99 3.92
CA LYS A 155 12.02 -10.56 3.26
C LYS A 155 12.44 -9.80 2.02
N GLU A 156 13.71 -9.93 1.63
CA GLU A 156 14.12 -9.60 0.26
C GLU A 156 13.65 -10.71 -0.70
N PRO A 157 13.42 -10.42 -2.00
CA PRO A 157 12.94 -11.41 -2.97
C PRO A 157 13.81 -12.67 -3.05
N ARG A 158 15.15 -12.55 -2.95
CA ARG A 158 16.09 -13.69 -2.96
C ARG A 158 15.90 -14.67 -1.82
N ASP A 159 15.27 -14.21 -0.71
CA ASP A 159 15.09 -15.00 0.53
C ASP A 159 13.68 -15.62 0.60
N LEU A 160 12.86 -15.43 -0.43
CA LEU A 160 11.54 -16.05 -0.52
C LEU A 160 11.66 -17.57 -0.66
N SER A 161 10.85 -18.32 0.07
CA SER A 161 10.69 -19.75 -0.14
C SER A 161 9.84 -20.05 -1.40
N ILE A 162 9.86 -21.31 -1.86
CA ILE A 162 9.10 -21.72 -3.06
C ILE A 162 7.61 -21.43 -2.88
N GLU A 163 7.03 -21.77 -1.72
CA GLU A 163 5.61 -21.55 -1.43
C GLU A 163 5.24 -20.06 -1.31
N GLU A 164 6.16 -19.23 -0.80
CA GLU A 164 5.97 -17.78 -0.73
C GLU A 164 6.02 -17.15 -2.13
N GLY A 165 7.01 -17.55 -2.95
CA GLY A 165 7.08 -17.13 -4.36
C GLY A 165 5.87 -17.57 -5.16
N ALA A 166 5.41 -18.82 -4.99
CA ALA A 166 4.21 -19.33 -5.63
C ALA A 166 2.94 -18.58 -5.18
N MET A 167 2.87 -18.14 -3.93
CA MET A 167 1.78 -17.30 -3.44
C MET A 167 1.74 -15.96 -4.16
N LEU A 168 2.88 -15.25 -4.22
CA LEU A 168 2.96 -13.95 -4.89
C LEU A 168 2.62 -14.06 -6.38
N VAL A 169 3.16 -15.06 -7.09
CA VAL A 169 2.81 -15.33 -8.48
C VAL A 169 1.31 -15.61 -8.63
N GLY A 170 0.73 -16.36 -7.70
CA GLY A 170 -0.70 -16.64 -7.68
C GLY A 170 -1.57 -15.38 -7.60
N MET A 171 -1.12 -14.34 -6.90
CA MET A 171 -1.82 -13.07 -6.77
C MET A 171 -1.90 -12.30 -8.11
N LEU A 172 -0.92 -12.44 -9.01
CA LEU A 172 -0.85 -11.70 -10.28
C LEU A 172 -2.09 -11.88 -11.16
N LYS A 173 -2.76 -13.02 -11.07
CA LYS A 173 -3.99 -13.27 -11.82
C LYS A 173 -5.10 -12.27 -11.51
N ASN A 174 -5.29 -11.92 -10.26
CA ASN A 174 -6.24 -10.92 -9.76
C ASN A 174 -5.89 -10.56 -8.30
N PRO A 175 -5.04 -9.55 -8.07
CA PRO A 175 -4.53 -9.22 -6.74
C PRO A 175 -5.62 -8.92 -5.71
N SER A 176 -6.70 -8.25 -6.12
CA SER A 176 -7.84 -7.97 -5.24
C SER A 176 -8.61 -9.23 -4.84
N LEU A 177 -8.77 -10.19 -5.74
CA LEU A 177 -9.44 -11.48 -5.45
C LEU A 177 -8.56 -12.38 -4.58
N PHE A 178 -7.26 -12.41 -4.84
CA PHE A 178 -6.28 -13.22 -4.14
C PHE A 178 -5.50 -12.43 -3.09
N ASN A 179 -6.19 -11.53 -2.38
CA ASN A 179 -5.61 -10.77 -1.27
C ASN A 179 -5.46 -11.67 -0.02
N PRO A 180 -4.23 -11.95 0.45
CA PRO A 180 -3.98 -12.90 1.54
C PRO A 180 -4.49 -12.42 2.91
N ILE A 181 -4.64 -11.10 3.10
CA ILE A 181 -5.19 -10.52 4.34
C ILE A 181 -6.69 -10.75 4.44
N ARG A 182 -7.39 -10.72 3.31
CA ARG A 182 -8.86 -10.80 3.28
C ARG A 182 -9.41 -12.20 2.96
N ARG A 183 -8.63 -13.04 2.23
CA ARG A 183 -9.13 -14.27 1.62
C ARG A 183 -8.08 -15.38 1.59
N ILE A 184 -7.50 -15.69 2.75
CA ILE A 184 -6.34 -16.59 2.88
C ILE A 184 -6.57 -17.96 2.25
N GLU A 185 -7.76 -18.55 2.39
CA GLU A 185 -8.09 -19.86 1.80
C GLU A 185 -8.11 -19.81 0.26
N LYS A 186 -8.63 -18.73 -0.33
CA LYS A 186 -8.59 -18.57 -1.79
C LYS A 186 -7.15 -18.42 -2.30
N VAL A 187 -6.32 -17.71 -1.53
CA VAL A 187 -4.89 -17.53 -1.85
C VAL A 187 -4.14 -18.85 -1.72
N LYS A 188 -4.41 -19.66 -0.67
CA LYS A 188 -3.84 -21.00 -0.51
C LYS A 188 -4.17 -21.89 -1.70
N ASN A 189 -5.43 -21.94 -2.12
CA ASN A 189 -5.86 -22.70 -3.29
C ASN A 189 -5.18 -22.21 -4.57
N ARG A 190 -5.04 -20.89 -4.76
CA ARG A 190 -4.36 -20.32 -5.92
C ARG A 190 -2.85 -20.61 -5.90
N ARG A 191 -2.19 -20.51 -4.76
CA ARG A 191 -0.79 -20.96 -4.58
C ARG A 191 -0.60 -22.40 -5.02
N ASN A 192 -1.48 -23.29 -4.60
CA ASN A 192 -1.42 -24.71 -4.94
C ASN A 192 -1.59 -24.95 -6.45
N VAL A 193 -2.42 -24.12 -7.13
CA VAL A 193 -2.49 -24.14 -8.60
C VAL A 193 -1.14 -23.78 -9.23
N VAL A 194 -0.44 -22.75 -8.70
CA VAL A 194 0.90 -22.37 -9.19
C VAL A 194 1.91 -23.50 -8.98
N LEU A 195 1.93 -24.12 -7.80
CA LEU A 195 2.78 -25.29 -7.54
C LEU A 195 2.50 -26.43 -8.52
N GLY A 196 1.23 -26.68 -8.84
CA GLY A 196 0.83 -27.66 -9.86
C GLY A 196 1.33 -27.32 -11.27
N GLN A 197 1.32 -26.03 -11.65
CA GLN A 197 1.90 -25.59 -12.93
C GLN A 197 3.44 -25.75 -12.96
N MET A 198 4.12 -25.52 -11.84
CA MET A 198 5.56 -25.78 -11.74
C MET A 198 5.89 -27.24 -11.95
N VAL A 199 5.09 -28.16 -11.38
CA VAL A 199 5.28 -29.61 -11.61
C VAL A 199 5.02 -29.99 -13.06
N LYS A 200 3.90 -29.50 -13.63
CA LYS A 200 3.55 -29.75 -15.03
C LYS A 200 4.66 -29.36 -16.01
N ASN A 201 5.38 -28.30 -15.69
CA ASN A 201 6.47 -27.76 -16.51
C ASN A 201 7.87 -28.28 -16.09
N GLY A 202 7.96 -29.23 -15.17
CA GLY A 202 9.21 -29.85 -14.75
C GLY A 202 10.12 -28.98 -13.86
N PHE A 203 9.58 -27.93 -13.28
CA PHE A 203 10.31 -27.02 -12.38
C PHE A 203 10.23 -27.44 -10.90
N LEU A 204 9.34 -28.38 -10.58
CA LEU A 204 9.15 -28.89 -9.21
C LEU A 204 8.80 -30.37 -9.26
N GLU A 205 9.33 -31.14 -8.31
CA GLU A 205 8.95 -32.55 -8.15
C GLU A 205 7.59 -32.68 -7.47
N GLU A 206 6.80 -33.73 -7.84
CA GLU A 206 5.47 -33.97 -7.27
C GLU A 206 5.51 -34.18 -5.74
N SER A 207 6.54 -34.88 -5.23
CA SER A 207 6.75 -35.07 -3.80
C SER A 207 6.97 -33.76 -3.04
N ALA A 208 7.74 -32.84 -3.61
CA ALA A 208 7.96 -31.52 -3.05
C ALA A 208 6.67 -30.68 -3.08
N LYS A 209 5.90 -30.72 -4.16
CA LYS A 209 4.59 -30.06 -4.26
C LYS A 209 3.67 -30.48 -3.11
N GLN A 210 3.51 -31.80 -2.88
CA GLN A 210 2.64 -32.33 -1.82
C GLN A 210 3.04 -31.80 -0.44
N ALA A 211 4.34 -31.70 -0.16
CA ALA A 211 4.84 -31.13 1.09
C ALA A 211 4.52 -29.63 1.21
N LEU A 212 4.69 -28.88 0.12
CA LEU A 212 4.46 -27.42 0.09
C LEU A 212 2.98 -27.03 0.14
N GLU A 213 2.09 -27.82 -0.48
CA GLU A 213 0.64 -27.59 -0.47
C GLU A 213 0.05 -27.64 0.94
N ASN A 214 0.61 -28.49 1.80
CA ASN A 214 0.17 -28.65 3.19
C ASN A 214 0.68 -27.55 4.12
N LYS A 215 1.71 -26.79 3.73
CA LYS A 215 2.23 -25.69 4.55
C LYS A 215 1.18 -24.57 4.69
N PRO A 216 0.95 -24.06 5.91
CA PRO A 216 0.14 -22.87 6.10
C PRO A 216 0.80 -21.65 5.43
N ILE A 217 0.00 -20.67 5.05
CA ILE A 217 0.51 -19.35 4.68
C ILE A 217 0.77 -18.59 5.98
N VAL A 218 2.04 -18.31 6.26
CA VAL A 218 2.46 -17.49 7.40
C VAL A 218 2.86 -16.13 6.87
N LEU A 219 2.14 -15.11 7.29
CA LEU A 219 2.39 -13.72 6.88
C LEU A 219 3.07 -12.95 8.00
N HIS A 220 4.10 -12.21 7.64
CA HIS A 220 4.70 -11.14 8.44
C HIS A 220 4.27 -9.81 7.82
N PHE A 221 2.96 -9.51 7.94
CA PHE A 221 2.33 -8.40 7.21
C PHE A 221 2.71 -7.06 7.81
N HIS A 222 3.56 -6.33 7.11
CA HIS A 222 3.96 -4.95 7.41
C HIS A 222 3.80 -4.11 6.14
N PRO A 223 2.59 -3.54 5.89
CA PRO A 223 2.40 -2.66 4.75
C PRO A 223 3.28 -1.44 4.96
N GLU A 224 4.19 -1.17 4.02
CA GLU A 224 4.91 0.09 4.02
C GLU A 224 3.92 1.21 3.78
N SER A 225 3.73 2.04 4.78
CA SER A 225 2.83 3.18 4.74
C SER A 225 3.66 4.47 4.76
N HIS A 226 3.19 5.50 4.05
CA HIS A 226 3.71 6.85 4.23
C HIS A 226 3.54 7.36 5.68
N ILE A 227 2.80 6.60 6.50
CA ILE A 227 2.56 6.87 7.93
C ILE A 227 3.70 6.33 8.81
N ASP A 228 4.51 5.37 8.32
CA ASP A 228 5.60 4.77 9.11
C ASP A 228 6.84 5.66 9.14
N GLY A 229 7.62 5.58 10.22
CA GLY A 229 8.83 6.38 10.45
C GLY A 229 8.56 7.64 11.29
N ILE A 230 9.62 8.43 11.49
CA ILE A 230 9.59 9.65 12.33
C ILE A 230 9.00 10.85 11.58
N GLY A 231 8.48 11.81 12.32
CA GLY A 231 8.00 13.08 11.78
C GLY A 231 6.74 12.97 10.92
N THR A 232 5.86 12.00 11.18
CA THR A 232 4.71 11.73 10.30
C THR A 232 3.80 12.95 10.12
N TYR A 233 3.48 13.68 11.18
CA TYR A 233 2.69 14.91 11.10
C TYR A 233 3.38 15.99 10.28
N PHE A 234 4.68 16.18 10.49
CA PHE A 234 5.48 17.10 9.69
C PHE A 234 5.52 16.72 8.21
N ARG A 235 5.66 15.44 7.90
CA ARG A 235 5.66 14.95 6.52
C ARG A 235 4.33 15.21 5.81
N GLU A 236 3.21 15.08 6.51
CA GLU A 236 1.90 15.38 5.95
C GLU A 236 1.71 16.89 5.74
N TYR A 237 2.15 17.73 6.69
CA TYR A 237 2.21 19.18 6.50
C TYR A 237 3.08 19.52 5.29
N LEU A 238 4.27 18.94 5.18
CA LEU A 238 5.19 19.13 4.06
C LEU A 238 4.60 18.69 2.73
N ARG A 239 3.82 17.62 2.71
CA ARG A 239 3.12 17.16 1.51
C ARG A 239 2.15 18.21 0.97
N ASP A 240 1.38 18.84 1.84
CA ASP A 240 0.44 19.88 1.43
C ASP A 240 1.16 21.18 1.04
N PHE A 241 2.23 21.51 1.71
CA PHE A 241 3.14 22.59 1.30
C PHE A 241 3.69 22.33 -0.11
N MET A 242 4.21 21.15 -0.39
CA MET A 242 4.79 20.78 -1.69
C MET A 242 3.74 20.74 -2.81
N LYS A 243 2.50 20.33 -2.54
CA LYS A 243 1.42 20.42 -3.53
C LYS A 243 1.13 21.88 -3.96
N ASN A 244 1.27 22.83 -3.05
CA ASN A 244 1.11 24.24 -3.38
C ASN A 244 2.37 24.79 -4.10
N TRP A 245 3.56 24.40 -3.66
CA TRP A 245 4.82 24.75 -4.32
C TRP A 245 4.84 24.32 -5.80
N VAL A 246 4.39 23.13 -6.13
CA VAL A 246 4.29 22.62 -7.51
C VAL A 246 3.41 23.49 -8.40
N LYS A 247 2.33 24.06 -7.87
CA LYS A 247 1.45 24.97 -8.65
C LYS A 247 2.17 26.24 -9.09
N GLU A 248 3.11 26.73 -8.28
CA GLU A 248 3.84 27.98 -8.50
C GLU A 248 5.18 27.77 -9.22
N ASN A 249 5.68 26.53 -9.27
CA ASN A 249 6.98 26.20 -9.84
C ASN A 249 6.83 25.18 -10.95
N LYS A 250 7.49 25.42 -12.07
CA LYS A 250 7.49 24.54 -13.25
C LYS A 250 8.88 23.98 -13.50
N LYS A 251 8.93 22.83 -14.17
CA LYS A 251 10.18 22.27 -14.69
C LYS A 251 10.77 23.17 -15.78
N PRO A 252 12.06 23.03 -16.11
CA PRO A 252 12.71 23.82 -17.17
C PRO A 252 12.03 23.66 -18.55
N ASP A 253 11.34 22.54 -18.80
CA ASP A 253 10.56 22.27 -20.02
C ASP A 253 9.14 22.85 -19.99
N GLY A 254 8.74 23.52 -18.91
CA GLY A 254 7.43 24.13 -18.69
C GLY A 254 6.37 23.17 -18.13
N SER A 255 6.66 21.88 -17.95
CA SER A 255 5.75 20.91 -17.34
C SER A 255 5.68 21.07 -15.82
N ASP A 256 4.66 20.47 -15.20
CA ASP A 256 4.49 20.45 -13.75
C ASP A 256 5.44 19.45 -13.09
N TYR A 257 5.94 19.79 -11.89
CA TYR A 257 6.57 18.80 -11.04
C TYR A 257 5.52 17.83 -10.49
N ASP A 258 5.88 16.55 -10.41
CA ASP A 258 5.10 15.53 -9.69
C ASP A 258 5.89 15.09 -8.45
N ILE A 259 5.41 15.48 -7.27
CA ILE A 259 6.07 15.15 -6.00
C ILE A 259 6.14 13.65 -5.71
N TYR A 260 5.45 12.82 -6.47
CA TYR A 260 5.40 11.37 -6.29
C TYR A 260 6.23 10.60 -7.32
N LYS A 261 6.68 11.28 -8.41
CA LYS A 261 7.31 10.61 -9.55
C LYS A 261 8.68 11.15 -9.92
N ASP A 262 8.94 12.42 -9.63
CA ASP A 262 10.12 13.11 -10.15
C ASP A 262 11.40 12.91 -9.31
N GLY A 263 11.34 12.14 -8.23
CA GLY A 263 12.50 11.84 -7.40
C GLY A 263 13.14 13.05 -6.75
N LEU A 264 12.33 14.02 -6.34
CA LEU A 264 12.82 15.24 -5.70
C LEU A 264 13.55 14.91 -4.39
N LYS A 265 14.53 15.72 -4.04
CA LYS A 265 15.19 15.69 -2.73
C LYS A 265 14.77 16.92 -1.94
N ILE A 266 13.96 16.73 -0.92
CA ILE A 266 13.45 17.80 -0.08
C ILE A 266 14.31 17.87 1.17
N HIS A 267 15.21 18.86 1.22
CA HIS A 267 16.01 19.13 2.41
C HIS A 267 15.22 19.98 3.38
N THR A 268 15.03 19.45 4.59
CA THR A 268 14.25 20.09 5.65
C THR A 268 15.15 20.65 6.74
N THR A 269 14.58 21.41 7.66
CA THR A 269 15.27 21.92 8.84
C THR A 269 15.16 20.99 10.06
N ILE A 270 14.42 19.88 9.94
CA ILE A 270 14.25 18.88 11.00
C ILE A 270 15.61 18.22 11.30
N ASP A 271 15.97 18.08 12.57
CA ASP A 271 17.03 17.20 13.05
C ASP A 271 16.40 15.86 13.45
N SER A 272 16.85 14.76 12.85
CA SER A 272 16.22 13.45 13.04
C SER A 272 16.26 12.95 14.47
N ARG A 273 17.32 13.26 15.22
CA ARG A 273 17.51 12.88 16.63
C ARG A 273 16.60 13.70 17.54
N MET A 274 16.52 15.02 17.30
CA MET A 274 15.59 15.88 18.05
C MET A 274 14.14 15.47 17.81
N GLN A 275 13.79 15.11 16.57
CA GLN A 275 12.46 14.61 16.23
C GLN A 275 12.14 13.32 17.01
N LEU A 276 13.06 12.35 17.01
CA LEU A 276 12.90 11.10 17.74
C LEU A 276 12.72 11.33 19.22
N TYR A 277 13.59 12.13 19.84
CA TYR A 277 13.47 12.45 21.28
C TYR A 277 12.17 13.19 21.64
N ALA A 278 11.68 14.04 20.73
CA ALA A 278 10.42 14.73 20.94
C ALA A 278 9.23 13.74 20.87
N GLU A 279 9.22 12.80 19.94
CA GLU A 279 8.18 11.76 19.85
C GLU A 279 8.20 10.83 21.05
N GLU A 280 9.37 10.38 21.48
CA GLU A 280 9.54 9.58 22.69
C GLU A 280 9.05 10.32 23.96
N ALA A 281 9.47 11.57 24.14
CA ALA A 281 9.08 12.37 25.29
C ALA A 281 7.56 12.61 25.36
N VAL A 282 6.92 12.90 24.23
CA VAL A 282 5.45 13.05 24.15
C VAL A 282 4.76 11.73 24.48
N THR A 283 5.25 10.62 23.94
CA THR A 283 4.69 9.29 24.16
C THR A 283 4.77 8.90 25.64
N ASP A 284 5.96 8.98 26.24
CA ASP A 284 6.21 8.59 27.62
C ASP A 284 5.41 9.44 28.60
N HIS A 285 5.42 10.76 28.39
CA HIS A 285 4.69 11.68 29.27
C HIS A 285 3.18 11.46 29.20
N LEU A 286 2.62 11.40 27.99
CA LEU A 286 1.17 11.25 27.83
C LEU A 286 0.67 9.85 28.22
N GLN A 287 1.48 8.80 28.07
CA GLN A 287 1.14 7.48 28.58
C GLN A 287 0.95 7.51 30.11
N ASN A 288 1.86 8.14 30.85
CA ASN A 288 1.77 8.27 32.28
C ASN A 288 0.58 9.13 32.71
N LEU A 289 0.40 10.28 32.05
CA LEU A 289 -0.72 11.19 32.35
C LEU A 289 -2.08 10.55 32.01
N GLN A 290 -2.15 9.71 30.96
CA GLN A 290 -3.35 8.94 30.63
C GLN A 290 -3.72 7.96 31.72
N LEU A 291 -2.75 7.27 32.33
CA LEU A 291 -3.01 6.36 33.46
C LEU A 291 -3.61 7.11 34.70
N GLU A 292 -3.13 8.31 34.95
CA GLU A 292 -3.67 9.15 35.99
C GLU A 292 -5.10 9.58 35.68
N LEU A 293 -5.37 10.05 34.46
CA LEU A 293 -6.69 10.43 34.01
C LEU A 293 -7.69 9.26 34.07
N ASP A 294 -7.27 8.10 33.59
CA ASP A 294 -8.10 6.88 33.60
C ASP A 294 -8.43 6.47 35.06
N SER A 295 -7.48 6.61 35.96
CA SER A 295 -7.69 6.36 37.40
C SER A 295 -8.70 7.33 38.02
N GLN A 296 -8.60 8.62 37.67
CA GLN A 296 -9.56 9.64 38.16
C GLN A 296 -10.99 9.43 37.64
N HIS A 297 -11.10 8.87 36.41
CA HIS A 297 -12.39 8.66 35.76
C HIS A 297 -12.94 7.24 35.89
N LYS A 298 -12.29 6.37 36.66
CA LYS A 298 -12.62 4.94 36.76
C LYS A 298 -14.07 4.68 37.16
N ASP A 299 -14.62 5.50 38.04
CA ASP A 299 -15.99 5.35 38.60
C ASP A 299 -17.02 6.17 37.78
N SER A 300 -16.60 6.90 36.78
CA SER A 300 -17.50 7.73 35.97
C SER A 300 -18.20 6.88 34.88
N LYS A 301 -19.52 6.75 35.03
CA LYS A 301 -20.36 6.04 34.00
C LYS A 301 -20.40 6.76 32.66
N ASN A 302 -20.03 8.03 32.59
CA ASN A 302 -20.06 8.82 31.35
C ASN A 302 -18.66 9.16 30.83
N ALA A 303 -17.60 8.51 31.33
CA ALA A 303 -16.27 8.72 30.78
C ALA A 303 -16.22 8.46 29.23
N PRO A 304 -15.44 9.27 28.51
CA PRO A 304 -14.59 10.40 28.91
C PRO A 304 -15.33 11.73 29.09
N PHE A 305 -16.65 11.76 28.96
CA PHE A 305 -17.48 12.98 29.01
C PHE A 305 -17.94 13.31 30.44
N VAL A 306 -17.00 13.57 31.33
CA VAL A 306 -17.27 13.64 32.79
C VAL A 306 -18.04 14.90 33.22
N ASN A 307 -17.80 16.03 32.55
CA ASN A 307 -18.30 17.34 32.96
C ASN A 307 -19.42 17.90 32.07
N ILE A 308 -20.07 17.04 31.28
CA ILE A 308 -21.18 17.44 30.40
C ILE A 308 -22.40 16.55 30.62
N SER A 309 -23.59 17.06 30.27
CA SER A 309 -24.83 16.30 30.40
C SER A 309 -24.85 15.08 29.47
N LYS A 310 -25.73 14.12 29.79
CA LYS A 310 -25.90 12.95 28.90
C LYS A 310 -26.36 13.37 27.51
N GLU A 311 -27.27 14.33 27.43
CA GLU A 311 -27.77 14.85 26.13
C GLU A 311 -26.68 15.48 25.29
N GLU A 312 -25.74 16.20 25.90
CA GLU A 312 -24.59 16.77 25.20
C GLU A 312 -23.61 15.70 24.75
N SER A 313 -23.34 14.69 25.59
CA SER A 313 -22.50 13.56 25.20
C SER A 313 -23.09 12.76 24.05
N ASP A 314 -24.41 12.53 24.05
CA ASP A 314 -25.11 11.83 22.97
C ASP A 314 -25.06 12.63 21.65
N LYS A 315 -25.20 13.96 21.71
CA LYS A 315 -25.01 14.84 20.54
C LYS A 315 -23.59 14.79 19.98
N LEU A 316 -22.57 14.75 20.85
CA LEU A 316 -21.17 14.62 20.43
C LEU A 316 -20.90 13.27 19.76
N LEU A 317 -21.44 12.19 20.32
CA LEU A 317 -21.34 10.86 19.72
C LEU A 317 -22.05 10.79 18.37
N LEU A 318 -23.26 11.30 18.26
CA LEU A 318 -23.99 11.32 17.00
C LEU A 318 -23.24 12.14 15.92
N ARG A 319 -22.65 13.29 16.30
CA ARG A 319 -21.80 14.06 15.38
C ARG A 319 -20.60 13.24 14.91
N ALA A 320 -19.94 12.52 15.81
CA ALA A 320 -18.79 11.67 15.48
C ALA A 320 -19.20 10.48 14.59
N MET A 321 -20.36 9.85 14.86
CA MET A 321 -20.93 8.80 14.00
C MET A 321 -21.17 9.32 12.58
N LYS A 322 -21.82 10.50 12.44
CA LYS A 322 -22.11 11.12 11.13
C LYS A 322 -20.85 11.52 10.37
N ALA A 323 -19.75 11.81 11.04
CA ALA A 323 -18.46 12.12 10.44
C ALA A 323 -17.63 10.87 10.06
N SER A 324 -18.09 9.68 10.43
CA SER A 324 -17.33 8.43 10.20
C SER A 324 -17.49 7.90 8.77
N GLU A 325 -16.46 7.20 8.28
CA GLU A 325 -16.48 6.47 7.01
C GLU A 325 -17.63 5.45 6.96
N ARG A 326 -17.89 4.75 8.09
CA ARG A 326 -19.02 3.81 8.21
C ARG A 326 -20.35 4.48 7.86
N TRP A 327 -20.59 5.69 8.39
CA TRP A 327 -21.81 6.44 8.11
C TRP A 327 -21.91 6.77 6.63
N ARG A 328 -20.82 7.27 6.04
CA ARG A 328 -20.77 7.64 4.62
C ARG A 328 -21.10 6.45 3.72
N VAL A 329 -20.44 5.31 3.93
CA VAL A 329 -20.66 4.09 3.13
C VAL A 329 -22.10 3.57 3.23
N LEU A 330 -22.70 3.60 4.44
CA LEU A 330 -24.07 3.14 4.62
C LEU A 330 -25.08 4.11 4.01
N LYS A 331 -24.79 5.42 4.00
CA LYS A 331 -25.58 6.42 3.30
C LYS A 331 -25.54 6.26 1.78
N GLU A 332 -24.39 5.91 1.21
CA GLU A 332 -24.25 5.57 -0.22
C GLU A 332 -25.06 4.31 -0.62
N GLN A 333 -25.47 3.50 0.36
CA GLN A 333 -26.38 2.35 0.18
C GLN A 333 -27.84 2.69 0.46
N ASP A 334 -28.23 3.98 0.49
CA ASP A 334 -29.58 4.49 0.74
C ASP A 334 -30.19 4.07 2.09
N MET A 335 -29.36 3.72 3.08
CA MET A 335 -29.84 3.33 4.42
C MET A 335 -30.36 4.57 5.19
N SER A 336 -31.43 4.39 5.97
CA SER A 336 -31.98 5.44 6.81
C SER A 336 -31.05 5.81 7.97
N ASP A 337 -31.12 7.07 8.47
CA ASP A 337 -30.31 7.51 9.62
C ASP A 337 -30.55 6.62 10.85
N GLU A 338 -31.80 6.23 11.09
CA GLU A 338 -32.18 5.39 12.22
C GLU A 338 -31.56 3.98 12.13
N ASP A 339 -31.56 3.37 10.95
CA ASP A 339 -30.97 2.05 10.77
C ASP A 339 -29.43 2.10 10.79
N ILE A 340 -28.84 3.17 10.29
CA ILE A 340 -27.41 3.41 10.43
C ILE A 340 -27.03 3.48 11.91
N ILE A 341 -27.73 4.26 12.72
CA ILE A 341 -27.47 4.37 14.17
C ILE A 341 -27.52 2.98 14.84
N LYS A 342 -28.50 2.15 14.53
CA LYS A 342 -28.58 0.78 15.08
C LYS A 342 -27.34 -0.06 14.76
N THR A 343 -26.68 0.15 13.60
CA THR A 343 -25.45 -0.55 13.26
C THR A 343 -24.26 -0.17 14.14
N PHE A 344 -24.30 1.00 14.78
CA PHE A 344 -23.23 1.44 15.67
C PHE A 344 -23.26 0.74 17.04
N ASP A 345 -24.37 0.08 17.38
CA ASP A 345 -24.51 -0.68 18.63
C ASP A 345 -24.25 -2.20 18.43
N VAL A 346 -23.88 -2.61 17.21
CA VAL A 346 -23.54 -4.00 16.92
C VAL A 346 -22.03 -4.22 17.13
N LYS A 347 -21.67 -5.18 17.99
CA LYS A 347 -20.27 -5.54 18.24
C LYS A 347 -19.59 -6.01 16.97
N THR A 348 -18.44 -5.41 16.65
CA THR A 348 -17.65 -5.66 15.46
C THR A 348 -16.19 -5.90 15.85
N LYS A 349 -15.54 -6.86 15.21
CA LYS A 349 -14.09 -7.03 15.36
C LYS A 349 -13.37 -5.80 14.78
N MET A 350 -12.48 -5.22 15.55
CA MET A 350 -11.68 -4.07 15.15
C MET A 350 -10.33 -4.05 15.86
N THR A 351 -9.35 -3.46 15.21
CA THR A 351 -8.04 -3.19 15.80
C THR A 351 -8.04 -1.77 16.36
N VAL A 352 -7.67 -1.59 17.62
CA VAL A 352 -7.63 -0.30 18.30
C VAL A 352 -6.23 0.05 18.75
N PHE A 353 -5.93 1.35 18.81
CA PHE A 353 -4.71 1.87 19.40
C PHE A 353 -4.65 1.58 20.90
N THR A 354 -3.49 1.16 21.38
CA THR A 354 -3.14 1.23 22.79
C THR A 354 -1.70 1.73 22.95
N TRP A 355 -1.33 2.26 24.10
CA TRP A 355 0.04 2.68 24.39
C TRP A 355 1.08 1.54 24.29
N LYS A 356 0.64 0.29 24.22
CA LYS A 356 1.48 -0.91 24.05
C LYS A 356 1.44 -1.48 22.64
N GLY A 357 0.87 -0.73 21.69
CA GLY A 357 0.67 -1.14 20.31
C GLY A 357 -0.78 -1.48 19.97
N ASP A 358 -1.00 -1.92 18.75
CA ASP A 358 -2.32 -2.26 18.23
C ASP A 358 -2.92 -3.47 18.96
N LYS A 359 -4.22 -3.41 19.24
CA LYS A 359 -4.95 -4.49 19.92
C LYS A 359 -6.22 -4.84 19.18
N ASP A 360 -6.36 -6.13 18.83
CA ASP A 360 -7.62 -6.65 18.29
C ASP A 360 -8.64 -6.83 19.41
N THR A 361 -9.85 -6.36 19.17
CA THR A 361 -10.93 -6.37 20.15
C THR A 361 -12.29 -6.52 19.49
N LEU A 362 -13.31 -6.88 20.29
CA LEU A 362 -14.69 -6.95 19.90
C LEU A 362 -15.47 -5.89 20.67
N MET A 363 -15.81 -4.77 20.03
CA MET A 363 -16.58 -3.70 20.65
C MET A 363 -17.58 -3.10 19.66
N THR A 364 -18.52 -2.29 20.16
CA THR A 364 -19.43 -1.55 19.29
C THR A 364 -18.69 -0.35 18.65
N PRO A 365 -19.07 0.09 17.45
CA PRO A 365 -18.56 1.34 16.90
C PRO A 365 -18.80 2.56 17.80
N THR A 366 -19.92 2.61 18.56
CA THR A 366 -20.18 3.64 19.57
C THR A 366 -19.13 3.61 20.68
N ASP A 367 -18.81 2.43 21.21
CA ASP A 367 -17.78 2.29 22.24
C ASP A 367 -16.39 2.67 21.71
N SER A 368 -16.09 2.34 20.45
CA SER A 368 -14.82 2.75 19.85
C SER A 368 -14.69 4.27 19.73
N ILE A 369 -15.77 4.97 19.40
CA ILE A 369 -15.78 6.45 19.38
C ILE A 369 -15.51 7.00 20.78
N ARG A 370 -16.16 6.46 21.80
CA ARG A 370 -15.89 6.84 23.22
C ARG A 370 -14.45 6.59 23.60
N TYR A 371 -13.94 5.42 23.27
CA TYR A 371 -12.56 5.01 23.52
C TYR A 371 -11.55 6.01 22.95
N TYR A 372 -11.69 6.35 21.66
CA TYR A 372 -10.78 7.31 21.01
C TYR A 372 -10.93 8.74 21.53
N LYS A 373 -12.11 9.13 22.00
CA LYS A 373 -12.34 10.44 22.64
C LYS A 373 -11.70 10.56 24.03
N GLY A 374 -11.34 9.44 24.65
CA GLY A 374 -10.69 9.39 25.97
C GLY A 374 -9.18 9.64 25.94
N PHE A 375 -8.52 9.59 24.77
CA PHE A 375 -7.08 9.79 24.70
C PHE A 375 -6.68 11.26 24.79
N LEU A 376 -5.71 11.53 25.66
CA LEU A 376 -5.04 12.82 25.73
C LEU A 376 -4.25 13.07 24.45
N GLN A 377 -4.25 14.31 24.01
CA GLN A 377 -3.52 14.74 22.83
C GLN A 377 -2.58 15.89 23.18
N SER A 378 -1.45 15.97 22.50
CA SER A 378 -0.49 17.08 22.67
C SER A 378 0.18 17.40 21.35
N GLY A 379 0.59 18.65 21.18
CA GLY A 379 1.48 19.08 20.12
C GLY A 379 2.78 19.62 20.73
N LEU A 380 3.92 19.28 20.10
CA LEU A 380 5.24 19.79 20.47
C LEU A 380 5.96 20.28 19.24
N MET A 381 6.51 21.49 19.29
CA MET A 381 7.38 22.03 18.25
C MET A 381 8.63 22.61 18.90
N ALA A 382 9.81 22.22 18.38
CA ALA A 382 11.08 22.85 18.71
C ALA A 382 11.57 23.70 17.54
N MET A 383 11.94 24.94 17.82
CA MET A 383 12.38 25.91 16.81
C MET A 383 13.64 26.64 17.28
N GLU A 384 14.56 26.86 16.38
CA GLU A 384 15.75 27.67 16.62
C GLU A 384 15.36 29.15 16.59
N PRO A 385 15.55 29.92 17.71
CA PRO A 385 15.02 31.27 17.81
C PRO A 385 15.65 32.25 16.83
N GLN A 386 16.92 32.05 16.46
CA GLN A 386 17.69 32.98 15.63
C GLN A 386 17.32 32.89 14.14
N THR A 387 16.97 31.68 13.68
CA THR A 387 16.72 31.43 12.26
C THR A 387 15.25 31.15 11.96
N GLY A 388 14.44 30.79 12.98
CA GLY A 388 13.09 30.30 12.80
C GLY A 388 13.01 28.85 12.26
N HIS A 389 14.14 28.15 12.16
CA HIS A 389 14.16 26.77 11.66
C HIS A 389 13.50 25.80 12.63
N ILE A 390 12.52 25.07 12.15
CA ILE A 390 11.85 24.01 12.91
C ILE A 390 12.77 22.79 12.98
N LYS A 391 13.11 22.35 14.19
CA LYS A 391 14.00 21.21 14.45
C LYS A 391 13.27 19.93 14.81
N ALA A 392 12.08 20.04 15.41
CA ALA A 392 11.20 18.92 15.69
C ALA A 392 9.73 19.34 15.61
N TRP A 393 8.85 18.42 15.20
CA TRP A 393 7.41 18.63 15.03
C TRP A 393 6.63 17.37 15.37
N VAL A 394 5.94 17.37 16.47
CA VAL A 394 5.07 16.28 16.94
C VAL A 394 3.64 16.78 17.02
N GLY A 395 2.82 16.49 16.04
CA GLY A 395 1.45 17.00 15.96
C GLY A 395 0.41 16.22 16.78
N GLY A 396 0.79 15.06 17.33
CA GLY A 396 -0.08 14.21 18.13
C GLY A 396 0.60 12.91 18.53
N ILE A 397 -0.14 12.02 19.19
CA ILE A 397 0.42 10.79 19.79
C ILE A 397 0.61 9.64 18.78
N ASN A 398 -0.19 9.59 17.73
CA ASN A 398 -0.09 8.54 16.70
C ASN A 398 -0.90 8.94 15.47
N TYR A 399 -0.25 9.21 14.35
CA TYR A 399 -0.91 9.70 13.14
C TYR A 399 -1.90 8.69 12.52
N LYS A 400 -1.64 7.41 12.65
CA LYS A 400 -2.53 6.35 12.11
C LYS A 400 -3.95 6.44 12.68
N TYR A 401 -4.07 6.80 13.95
CA TYR A 401 -5.34 6.85 14.68
C TYR A 401 -5.83 8.27 14.96
N PHE A 402 -4.93 9.26 15.03
CA PHE A 402 -5.20 10.64 15.42
C PHE A 402 -4.55 11.58 14.39
N GLN A 403 -5.26 11.86 13.30
CA GLN A 403 -4.70 12.63 12.18
C GLN A 403 -4.71 14.15 12.38
N TYR A 404 -5.37 14.64 13.44
CA TYR A 404 -5.40 16.08 13.70
C TYR A 404 -4.03 16.54 14.20
N ASP A 405 -3.44 17.53 13.50
CA ASP A 405 -2.15 18.11 13.85
C ASP A 405 -2.34 19.26 14.84
N HIS A 406 -1.97 19.03 16.10
CA HIS A 406 -2.08 20.02 17.19
C HIS A 406 -1.02 21.11 17.12
N VAL A 407 -0.02 21.03 16.25
CA VAL A 407 0.97 22.07 15.99
C VAL A 407 0.54 22.98 14.85
N GLY A 408 0.21 22.39 13.69
CA GLY A 408 -0.10 23.16 12.47
C GLY A 408 -1.53 23.68 12.41
N GLN A 409 -2.49 23.00 13.06
CA GLN A 409 -3.91 23.33 13.04
C GLN A 409 -4.43 23.86 14.39
N GLY A 410 -3.56 24.40 15.21
CA GLY A 410 -3.76 24.78 16.60
C GLY A 410 -4.81 25.86 16.90
N ALA A 411 -5.90 25.94 16.14
CA ALA A 411 -7.02 26.87 16.40
C ALA A 411 -7.94 26.43 17.56
N ARG A 412 -7.58 25.41 18.36
CA ARG A 412 -8.33 25.01 19.54
C ARG A 412 -7.69 25.58 20.80
N GLN A 413 -8.47 26.43 21.45
CA GLN A 413 -8.25 26.75 22.86
C GLN A 413 -8.77 25.62 23.75
#